data_f6e680abc0284f72cb541db67fc7194f
#
_entry.id   f6e680abc0284f72cb541db67fc7194f
#
_cell.length_a   1.000
_cell.length_b   1.000
_cell.length_c   1.000
_cell.angle_alpha   90.00
_cell.angle_beta   90.00
_cell.angle_gamma   90.00
#
_symmetry.space_group_name_H-M   'P 1'
#
loop_
_entity.id
_entity.type
_entity.pdbx_description
1 polymer ?
#
loop_
_entity_poly.entity_id
_entity_poly.type
_entity_poly.pdbx_seq_one_letter_code
_entity_poly.pdbx_strand_id
1 'polypeptide(L)'
;MIRKIELKDRDQWEKLYRGYADFYKAEMSNQILKTVWGWLHDKSHEVSGIVYEVDEGIVALAHYRRMPRPLKGNDIGFLDDLYVDPEYRGKKIGEKILNELKQISKSKGWNLVRWITHDDNLRAKSLYDRVSEKTNWDVYELK
;
A
#
# COMPACT_ATOMS: atom_id res chain seq x y z
N MET A 1 -7.78 -11.31 8.46
CA MET A 1 -6.38 -11.69 8.77
C MET A 1 -5.44 -11.08 7.74
N ILE A 2 -4.35 -10.50 8.17
CA ILE A 2 -3.36 -9.90 7.27
C ILE A 2 -2.25 -10.92 7.02
N ARG A 3 -1.86 -11.07 5.77
CA ARG A 3 -0.79 -11.98 5.36
C ARG A 3 -0.09 -11.48 4.10
N LYS A 4 1.05 -12.07 3.78
CA LYS A 4 1.73 -11.81 2.52
C LYS A 4 0.85 -12.26 1.35
N ILE A 5 1.02 -11.57 0.23
CA ILE A 5 0.35 -11.95 -1.02
C ILE A 5 0.93 -13.27 -1.54
N GLU A 6 0.07 -14.14 -2.05
CA GLU A 6 0.44 -15.46 -2.58
C GLU A 6 0.02 -15.60 -4.04
N LEU A 7 0.60 -16.56 -4.75
CA LEU A 7 0.28 -16.78 -6.17
C LEU A 7 -1.20 -17.05 -6.41
N LYS A 8 -1.88 -17.71 -5.48
CA LYS A 8 -3.33 -18.00 -5.58
C LYS A 8 -4.20 -16.75 -5.56
N ASP A 9 -3.66 -15.60 -5.14
CA ASP A 9 -4.44 -14.37 -4.98
C ASP A 9 -4.58 -13.57 -6.30
N ARG A 10 -3.97 -14.05 -7.40
CA ARG A 10 -3.84 -13.27 -8.63
C ARG A 10 -5.14 -12.62 -9.09
N ASP A 11 -6.21 -13.39 -9.21
CA ASP A 11 -7.47 -12.88 -9.76
C ASP A 11 -8.14 -11.86 -8.83
N GLN A 12 -8.16 -12.14 -7.53
CA GLN A 12 -8.75 -11.24 -6.55
C GLN A 12 -7.90 -9.97 -6.37
N TRP A 13 -6.58 -10.12 -6.39
CA TRP A 13 -5.65 -8.98 -6.34
C TRP A 13 -5.87 -8.07 -7.56
N GLU A 14 -5.98 -8.63 -8.74
CA GLU A 14 -6.25 -7.86 -9.97
C GLU A 14 -7.53 -7.05 -9.84
N LYS A 15 -8.60 -7.68 -9.36
CA LYS A 15 -9.89 -7.00 -9.17
C LYS A 15 -9.75 -5.81 -8.20
N LEU A 16 -9.07 -6.00 -7.09
CA LEU A 16 -8.82 -4.95 -6.11
C LEU A 16 -7.98 -3.82 -6.70
N TYR A 17 -6.90 -4.17 -7.41
CA TYR A 17 -5.98 -3.17 -7.96
C TYR A 17 -6.64 -2.38 -9.10
N ARG A 18 -7.51 -3.00 -9.89
CA ARG A 18 -8.33 -2.27 -10.86
C ARG A 18 -9.28 -1.30 -10.17
N GLY A 19 -9.88 -1.70 -9.05
CA GLY A 19 -10.72 -0.80 -8.25
C GLY A 19 -9.96 0.40 -7.70
N TYR A 20 -8.73 0.19 -7.25
CA TYR A 20 -7.83 1.26 -6.82
C TYR A 20 -7.56 2.26 -7.95
N ALA A 21 -7.24 1.76 -9.14
CA ALA A 21 -6.98 2.60 -10.30
C ALA A 21 -8.22 3.40 -10.72
N ASP A 22 -9.40 2.77 -10.70
CA ASP A 22 -10.66 3.45 -11.01
C ASP A 22 -10.93 4.61 -10.04
N PHE A 23 -10.66 4.39 -8.76
CA PHE A 23 -10.82 5.42 -7.74
C PHE A 23 -9.95 6.65 -8.03
N TYR A 24 -8.72 6.43 -8.47
CA TYR A 24 -7.79 7.50 -8.81
C TYR A 24 -7.85 7.94 -10.26
N LYS A 25 -8.77 7.38 -11.06
CA LYS A 25 -8.90 7.64 -12.50
C LYS A 25 -7.58 7.41 -13.25
N ALA A 26 -6.84 6.41 -12.80
CA ALA A 26 -5.56 6.01 -13.38
C ALA A 26 -5.77 4.88 -14.38
N GLU A 27 -4.90 4.81 -15.38
CA GLU A 27 -4.87 3.69 -16.31
C GLU A 27 -4.44 2.41 -15.60
N MET A 28 -5.14 1.30 -15.86
CA MET A 28 -4.73 -0.02 -15.38
C MET A 28 -4.81 -1.01 -16.53
N SER A 29 -3.69 -1.19 -17.22
CA SER A 29 -3.59 -2.11 -18.34
C SER A 29 -3.19 -3.52 -17.86
N ASN A 30 -3.41 -4.52 -18.73
CA ASN A 30 -2.91 -5.87 -18.48
C ASN A 30 -1.38 -5.89 -18.33
N GLN A 31 -0.67 -5.02 -19.05
CA GLN A 31 0.79 -4.93 -18.94
C GLN A 31 1.23 -4.41 -17.57
N ILE A 32 0.54 -3.38 -17.04
CA ILE A 32 0.82 -2.86 -15.70
C ILE A 32 0.60 -3.96 -14.66
N LEU A 33 -0.53 -4.66 -14.73
CA LEU A 33 -0.85 -5.75 -13.81
C LEU A 33 0.20 -6.86 -13.85
N LYS A 34 0.60 -7.27 -15.04
CA LYS A 34 1.63 -8.30 -15.22
C LYS A 34 2.97 -7.85 -14.62
N THR A 35 3.34 -6.61 -14.86
CA THR A 35 4.60 -6.05 -14.36
C THR A 35 4.63 -6.01 -12.83
N VAL A 36 3.58 -5.44 -12.22
CA VAL A 36 3.51 -5.33 -10.76
C VAL A 36 3.42 -6.70 -10.10
N TRP A 37 2.63 -7.61 -10.68
CA TRP A 37 2.54 -8.98 -10.17
C TRP A 37 3.90 -9.66 -10.18
N GLY A 38 4.69 -9.46 -11.24
CA GLY A 38 6.05 -9.98 -11.31
C GLY A 38 6.94 -9.41 -10.21
N TRP A 39 6.85 -8.11 -9.94
CA TRP A 39 7.60 -7.49 -8.84
C TRP A 39 7.25 -8.09 -7.49
N LEU A 40 5.97 -8.32 -7.23
CA LEU A 40 5.50 -8.84 -5.94
C LEU A 40 6.02 -10.24 -5.63
N HIS A 41 6.37 -11.01 -6.66
CA HIS A 41 6.87 -12.38 -6.52
C HIS A 41 8.36 -12.52 -6.84
N ASP A 42 9.06 -11.42 -7.08
CA ASP A 42 10.50 -11.38 -7.30
C ASP A 42 11.19 -10.95 -6.00
N LYS A 43 11.86 -11.89 -5.34
CA LYS A 43 12.54 -11.65 -4.05
C LYS A 43 13.63 -10.57 -4.14
N SER A 44 14.15 -10.30 -5.33
CA SER A 44 15.17 -9.27 -5.54
C SER A 44 14.57 -7.89 -5.79
N HIS A 45 13.24 -7.79 -5.94
CA HIS A 45 12.57 -6.52 -6.21
C HIS A 45 12.20 -5.80 -4.89
N GLU A 46 12.20 -4.46 -4.96
CA GLU A 46 11.91 -3.63 -3.79
C GLU A 46 10.46 -3.71 -3.31
N VAL A 47 9.50 -3.93 -4.24
CA VAL A 47 8.07 -3.88 -3.90
C VAL A 47 7.62 -5.20 -3.30
N SER A 48 6.93 -5.08 -2.17
CA SER A 48 6.28 -6.19 -1.48
C SER A 48 4.78 -5.91 -1.32
N GLY A 49 4.00 -6.94 -1.10
CA GLY A 49 2.56 -6.81 -0.93
C GLY A 49 2.02 -7.61 0.25
N ILE A 50 1.03 -7.04 0.92
CA ILE A 50 0.22 -7.72 1.92
C ILE A 50 -1.25 -7.55 1.57
N VAL A 51 -2.07 -8.48 2.03
CA VAL A 51 -3.51 -8.50 1.80
C VAL A 51 -4.24 -8.72 3.11
N TYR A 52 -5.50 -8.28 3.16
CA TYR A 52 -6.42 -8.60 4.24
C TYR A 52 -7.40 -9.65 3.74
N GLU A 53 -7.41 -10.80 4.39
CA GLU A 53 -8.25 -11.94 4.02
C GLU A 53 -9.41 -12.11 4.99
N VAL A 54 -10.60 -12.34 4.44
CA VAL A 54 -11.81 -12.76 5.15
C VAL A 54 -12.25 -14.11 4.56
N ASP A 55 -13.34 -14.69 5.05
CA ASP A 55 -13.80 -15.98 4.57
C ASP A 55 -14.09 -15.99 3.07
N GLU A 56 -14.60 -14.88 2.54
CA GLU A 56 -14.95 -14.72 1.13
C GLU A 56 -13.74 -14.48 0.20
N GLY A 57 -12.55 -14.27 0.76
CA GLY A 57 -11.33 -14.01 0.00
C GLY A 57 -10.60 -12.75 0.47
N ILE A 58 -9.74 -12.21 -0.37
CA ILE A 58 -9.02 -10.98 -0.02
C ILE A 58 -9.87 -9.75 -0.34
N VAL A 59 -9.93 -8.80 0.59
CA VAL A 59 -10.78 -7.61 0.49
C VAL A 59 -10.00 -6.31 0.59
N ALA A 60 -8.68 -6.38 0.78
CA ALA A 60 -7.82 -5.22 0.79
C ALA A 60 -6.40 -5.61 0.42
N LEU A 61 -5.66 -4.65 -0.09
CA LEU A 61 -4.24 -4.82 -0.43
C LEU A 61 -3.43 -3.60 -0.02
N ALA A 62 -2.13 -3.83 0.18
CA ALA A 62 -1.14 -2.77 0.29
C ALA A 62 0.13 -3.18 -0.43
N HIS A 63 0.73 -2.25 -1.16
CA HIS A 63 2.05 -2.39 -1.77
C HIS A 63 3.01 -1.44 -1.07
N TYR A 64 4.15 -1.94 -0.66
CA TYR A 64 5.14 -1.14 0.06
C TYR A 64 6.55 -1.52 -0.36
N ARG A 65 7.51 -0.67 -0.05
CA ARG A 65 8.91 -0.89 -0.42
C ARG A 65 9.84 -0.24 0.57
N ARG A 66 11.09 -0.67 0.55
CA ARG A 66 12.18 -0.01 1.25
C ARG A 66 12.54 1.29 0.52
N MET A 67 12.81 2.33 1.26
CA MET A 67 13.26 3.61 0.71
C MET A 67 14.49 4.10 1.49
N PRO A 68 15.69 4.08 0.89
CA PRO A 68 16.87 4.66 1.52
C PRO A 68 16.75 6.17 1.69
N ARG A 69 17.23 6.68 2.82
CA ARG A 69 17.32 8.13 3.07
C ARG A 69 18.79 8.52 3.23
N PRO A 70 19.42 9.07 2.20
CA PRO A 70 20.85 9.45 2.29
C PRO A 70 21.14 10.44 3.43
N LEU A 71 20.28 11.43 3.63
CA LEU A 71 20.50 12.47 4.65
C LEU A 71 20.57 11.89 6.07
N LYS A 72 19.90 10.77 6.32
CA LYS A 72 19.89 10.11 7.63
C LYS A 72 20.75 8.85 7.67
N GLY A 73 21.22 8.39 6.52
CA GLY A 73 21.98 7.15 6.43
C GLY A 73 21.17 5.92 6.86
N ASN A 74 19.87 5.94 6.67
CA ASN A 74 19.00 4.82 7.06
C ASN A 74 17.91 4.55 6.02
N ASP A 75 17.21 3.45 6.19
CA ASP A 75 16.07 3.08 5.35
C ASP A 75 14.77 3.38 6.08
N ILE A 76 13.73 3.69 5.30
CA ILE A 76 12.34 3.77 5.77
C ILE A 76 11.48 2.86 4.91
N GLY A 77 10.25 2.61 5.35
CA GLY A 77 9.23 2.03 4.49
C GLY A 77 8.50 3.11 3.72
N PHE A 78 8.11 2.80 2.49
CA PHE A 78 7.23 3.65 1.69
C PHE A 78 6.01 2.84 1.26
N LEU A 79 4.84 3.33 1.61
CA LEU A 79 3.56 2.72 1.22
C LEU A 79 3.12 3.35 -0.10
N ASP A 80 3.15 2.56 -1.17
CA ASP A 80 2.78 3.04 -2.50
C ASP A 80 1.27 3.00 -2.71
N ASP A 81 0.62 1.90 -2.33
CA ASP A 81 -0.80 1.69 -2.58
C ASP A 81 -1.46 1.09 -1.34
N LEU A 82 -2.65 1.58 -1.01
CA LEU A 82 -3.52 1.01 0.02
C LEU A 82 -4.96 1.10 -0.46
N TYR A 83 -5.62 -0.05 -0.57
CA TYR A 83 -6.99 -0.11 -1.04
C TYR A 83 -7.82 -1.12 -0.26
N VAL A 84 -9.01 -0.71 0.13
CA VAL A 84 -10.01 -1.57 0.77
C VAL A 84 -11.24 -1.61 -0.14
N ASP A 85 -11.72 -2.81 -0.43
CA ASP A 85 -12.97 -2.99 -1.18
C ASP A 85 -14.07 -2.12 -0.55
N PRO A 86 -14.77 -1.29 -1.34
CA PRO A 86 -15.81 -0.40 -0.81
C PRO A 86 -16.85 -1.10 0.08
N GLU A 87 -17.19 -2.37 -0.21
CA GLU A 87 -18.15 -3.13 0.60
C GLU A 87 -17.63 -3.48 2.00
N TYR A 88 -16.33 -3.38 2.20
CA TYR A 88 -15.66 -3.70 3.48
C TYR A 88 -15.13 -2.47 4.20
N ARG A 89 -15.43 -1.27 3.72
CA ARG A 89 -15.05 -0.02 4.38
C ARG A 89 -15.85 0.19 5.66
N GLY A 90 -15.31 1.00 6.58
CA GLY A 90 -15.93 1.25 7.87
C GLY A 90 -15.68 0.16 8.92
N LYS A 91 -14.87 -0.85 8.59
CA LYS A 91 -14.52 -1.96 9.50
C LYS A 91 -13.09 -1.87 10.01
N LYS A 92 -12.46 -0.70 9.86
CA LYS A 92 -11.08 -0.43 10.31
C LYS A 92 -10.00 -1.29 9.65
N ILE A 93 -10.29 -1.83 8.47
CA ILE A 93 -9.32 -2.69 7.76
C ILE A 93 -8.09 -1.88 7.35
N GLY A 94 -8.27 -0.66 6.82
CA GLY A 94 -7.14 0.22 6.46
C GLY A 94 -6.25 0.53 7.66
N GLU A 95 -6.84 0.82 8.81
CA GLU A 95 -6.10 1.06 10.05
C GLU A 95 -5.31 -0.18 10.48
N LYS A 96 -5.92 -1.36 10.38
CA LYS A 96 -5.24 -2.62 10.71
C LYS A 96 -4.05 -2.86 9.79
N ILE A 97 -4.19 -2.55 8.50
CA ILE A 97 -3.08 -2.67 7.55
C ILE A 97 -1.95 -1.69 7.90
N LEU A 98 -2.27 -0.44 8.24
CA LEU A 98 -1.26 0.53 8.65
C LEU A 98 -0.52 0.07 9.92
N ASN A 99 -1.23 -0.50 10.88
CA ASN A 99 -0.61 -1.05 12.07
C ASN A 99 0.32 -2.22 11.75
N GLU A 100 -0.07 -3.09 10.82
CA GLU A 100 0.79 -4.18 10.37
C GLU A 100 2.05 -3.66 9.67
N LEU A 101 1.91 -2.65 8.83
CA LEU A 101 3.08 -2.01 8.19
C LEU A 101 4.04 -1.42 9.21
N LYS A 102 3.51 -0.87 10.29
CA LYS A 102 4.33 -0.37 11.39
C LYS A 102 5.14 -1.51 12.03
N GLN A 103 4.53 -2.69 12.22
CA GLN A 103 5.23 -3.85 12.76
C GLN A 103 6.28 -4.39 11.78
N ILE A 104 5.93 -4.47 10.49
CA ILE A 104 6.86 -4.88 9.44
C ILE A 104 8.08 -3.94 9.42
N SER A 105 7.84 -2.63 9.48
CA SER A 105 8.93 -1.65 9.45
C SER A 105 9.86 -1.82 10.65
N LYS A 106 9.33 -2.06 11.83
CA LYS A 106 10.14 -2.34 13.03
C LYS A 106 11.00 -3.57 12.84
N SER A 107 10.43 -4.65 12.31
CA SER A 107 11.15 -5.89 12.09
C SER A 107 12.29 -5.75 11.08
N LYS A 108 12.17 -4.81 10.14
CA LYS A 108 13.17 -4.55 9.09
C LYS A 108 14.16 -3.44 9.49
N GLY A 109 14.00 -2.84 10.67
CA GLY A 109 14.86 -1.75 11.11
C GLY A 109 14.53 -0.41 10.45
N TRP A 110 13.37 -0.27 9.86
CA TRP A 110 12.88 1.00 9.32
C TRP A 110 12.24 1.80 10.45
N ASN A 111 12.64 3.04 10.63
CA ASN A 111 12.15 3.83 11.76
C ASN A 111 10.82 4.54 11.50
N LEU A 112 10.33 4.52 10.25
CA LEU A 112 9.02 5.06 9.90
C LEU A 112 8.53 4.48 8.59
N VAL A 113 7.23 4.68 8.31
CA VAL A 113 6.61 4.42 7.01
C VAL A 113 6.04 5.73 6.50
N ARG A 114 6.34 6.05 5.25
CA ARG A 114 5.87 7.28 4.59
C ARG A 114 4.94 6.93 3.44
N TRP A 115 3.94 7.78 3.20
CA TRP A 115 3.11 7.68 1.99
C TRP A 115 2.67 9.07 1.58
N ILE A 116 2.17 9.14 0.34
CA ILE A 116 1.53 10.34 -0.20
C ILE A 116 0.07 10.02 -0.52
N THR A 117 -0.78 11.03 -0.49
CA THR A 117 -2.18 10.89 -0.86
C THR A 117 -2.61 12.14 -1.60
N HIS A 118 -3.64 12.02 -2.44
CA HIS A 118 -4.19 13.19 -3.12
C HIS A 118 -4.80 14.15 -2.08
N ASP A 119 -4.61 15.45 -2.29
CA ASP A 119 -5.01 16.46 -1.31
C ASP A 119 -6.53 16.52 -1.10
N ASP A 120 -7.33 16.07 -2.06
CA ASP A 120 -8.79 16.01 -1.97
C ASP A 120 -9.35 14.68 -1.47
N ASN A 121 -8.49 13.71 -1.14
CA ASN A 121 -8.91 12.42 -0.62
C ASN A 121 -9.26 12.55 0.88
N LEU A 122 -10.38 13.24 1.16
CA LEU A 122 -10.74 13.63 2.52
C LEU A 122 -11.02 12.41 3.41
N ARG A 123 -11.61 11.35 2.86
CA ARG A 123 -11.90 10.13 3.62
C ARG A 123 -10.62 9.47 4.12
N ALA A 124 -9.65 9.26 3.25
CA ALA A 124 -8.37 8.66 3.62
C ALA A 124 -7.59 9.57 4.57
N LYS A 125 -7.59 10.88 4.31
CA LYS A 125 -6.90 11.86 5.16
C LYS A 125 -7.48 11.88 6.58
N SER A 126 -8.77 11.66 6.75
CA SER A 126 -9.39 11.55 8.06
C SER A 126 -8.77 10.41 8.88
N LEU A 127 -8.55 9.25 8.27
CA LEU A 127 -7.83 8.15 8.92
C LEU A 127 -6.38 8.53 9.19
N TYR A 128 -5.70 9.09 8.21
CA TYR A 128 -4.27 9.42 8.34
C TYR A 128 -4.01 10.46 9.41
N ASP A 129 -4.85 11.49 9.51
CA ASP A 129 -4.74 12.53 10.55
C ASP A 129 -4.89 11.95 11.95
N ARG A 130 -5.68 10.87 12.10
CA ARG A 130 -5.92 10.24 13.38
C ARG A 130 -4.78 9.30 13.80
N VAL A 131 -4.14 8.62 12.86
CA VAL A 131 -3.16 7.54 13.17
C VAL A 131 -1.71 7.92 12.88
N SER A 132 -1.47 9.08 12.26
CA SER A 132 -0.13 9.48 11.83
C SER A 132 0.02 11.01 11.88
N GLU A 133 1.19 11.49 11.51
CA GLU A 133 1.48 12.92 11.45
C GLU A 133 1.72 13.33 10.00
N LYS A 134 1.03 14.41 9.60
CA LYS A 134 1.27 15.02 8.30
C LYS A 134 2.62 15.74 8.33
N THR A 135 3.45 15.50 7.30
CA THR A 135 4.74 16.18 7.16
C THR A 135 4.58 17.57 6.54
N ASN A 136 5.68 18.34 6.56
CA ASN A 136 5.76 19.64 5.87
C ASN A 136 6.44 19.52 4.50
N TRP A 137 6.65 18.30 3.98
CA TRP A 137 7.27 18.09 2.68
C TRP A 137 6.25 18.23 1.56
N ASP A 138 6.62 18.97 0.52
CA ASP A 138 5.87 19.00 -0.73
C ASP A 138 6.49 18.03 -1.71
N VAL A 139 5.68 17.49 -2.63
CA VAL A 139 6.11 16.55 -3.66
C VAL A 139 6.23 17.31 -5.00
N TYR A 140 7.38 17.17 -5.64
CA TYR A 140 7.62 17.77 -6.96
C TYR A 140 7.95 16.67 -7.96
N GLU A 141 7.55 16.87 -9.22
CA GLU A 141 7.83 15.96 -10.32
C GLU A 141 8.50 16.73 -11.46
N LEU A 142 9.64 16.22 -11.91
CA LEU A 142 10.31 16.73 -13.11
C LEU A 142 9.85 15.89 -14.30
N LYS A 143 9.21 16.51 -15.29
CA LYS A 143 8.64 15.81 -16.46
C LYS A 143 9.34 16.21 -17.74
#